data_84960440af8850704ab0d38c77ae6263
#
_entry.id   84960440af8850704ab0d38c77ae6263
#
_cell.length_a   1.000
_cell.length_b   1.000
_cell.length_c   1.000
_cell.angle_alpha   90.00
_cell.angle_beta   90.00
_cell.angle_gamma   90.00
#
_symmetry.space_group_name_H-M   'P 1'
#
loop_
_entity.id
_entity.type
_entity.pdbx_description
1 polymer ?
#
loop_
_entity_poly.entity_id
_entity_poly.type
_entity_poly.pdbx_seq_one_letter_code
_entity_poly.pdbx_strand_id
1 'polypeptide(L)'
;MKCWVALCAGVGLVAGCGGEPEPAPSPVATSSSSSAPAPASSVPAAGPLGSTAYQAELTRIDQVLAGPARALTRVRTPEGLSEAVSTLAESLNTVAVRLSALTVTSRLTAVHPLLQERIGVAATRLTGSVEKTEEDARCGGTAYTSQQVQRQLRADLGAALAQLQRLKLTFGRTLPDPGPAPAQVRPDNGDVLVRRDPEGMGRLKITNGTTKDVAISIVSDGKPPGTPQVMVYLRATESATVNRIGGAYRLYFKSGADWDAEHRRFRSGCSFKKFDQTFGKNQAWQVNLQPRPGGNADTTEVEAY
;
A
#
# COMPACT_ATOMS: atom_id res chain seq x y z
N MET A 1 29.21 15.81 -8.15
CA MET A 1 30.04 15.10 -9.15
C MET A 1 29.16 14.13 -9.89
N LYS A 2 29.00 14.36 -11.20
CA LYS A 2 28.19 13.53 -12.09
C LYS A 2 29.01 12.34 -12.53
N CYS A 3 28.55 11.11 -12.36
CA CYS A 3 29.09 9.96 -13.08
C CYS A 3 28.01 9.38 -13.97
N TRP A 4 28.25 9.55 -15.25
CA TRP A 4 27.57 8.84 -16.32
C TRP A 4 28.22 7.47 -16.48
N VAL A 5 27.44 6.42 -16.64
CA VAL A 5 27.94 5.14 -17.16
C VAL A 5 27.20 4.80 -18.44
N ALA A 6 28.00 4.53 -19.45
CA ALA A 6 27.62 4.37 -20.84
C ALA A 6 27.05 2.98 -21.15
N LEU A 7 26.19 3.02 -22.14
CA LEU A 7 25.60 1.92 -22.89
C LEU A 7 26.67 1.16 -23.69
N CYS A 8 26.68 -0.16 -23.66
CA CYS A 8 27.35 -1.01 -24.69
C CYS A 8 26.32 -1.88 -25.37
N ALA A 9 26.07 -1.55 -26.62
CA ALA A 9 25.35 -2.39 -27.57
C ALA A 9 26.29 -3.46 -28.13
N GLY A 10 25.91 -4.73 -28.07
CA GLY A 10 26.59 -5.85 -28.71
C GLY A 10 25.71 -6.42 -29.81
N VAL A 11 26.11 -6.13 -31.05
CA VAL A 11 25.56 -6.75 -32.27
C VAL A 11 26.39 -7.99 -32.56
N GLY A 12 25.78 -9.14 -32.64
CA GLY A 12 26.37 -10.40 -33.10
C GLY A 12 25.66 -10.91 -34.32
N LEU A 13 26.29 -10.67 -35.50
CA LEU A 13 25.96 -11.30 -36.78
C LEU A 13 26.66 -12.66 -36.88
N VAL A 14 25.90 -13.70 -37.19
CA VAL A 14 26.49 -14.94 -37.72
C VAL A 14 25.74 -15.33 -39.00
N ALA A 15 26.45 -15.24 -40.11
CA ALA A 15 26.05 -15.77 -41.41
C ALA A 15 26.48 -17.23 -41.52
N GLY A 16 25.65 -18.06 -42.11
CA GLY A 16 25.96 -19.44 -42.47
C GLY A 16 25.24 -19.85 -43.74
N CYS A 17 25.99 -19.91 -44.85
CA CYS A 17 25.55 -20.38 -46.17
C CYS A 17 25.60 -21.89 -46.31
N GLY A 18 24.81 -22.42 -47.24
CA GLY A 18 24.96 -23.72 -47.88
C GLY A 18 23.63 -24.48 -47.98
N GLY A 19 23.09 -24.83 -49.08
CA GLY A 19 23.47 -25.31 -50.37
C GLY A 19 22.27 -26.09 -50.92
N GLU A 20 21.92 -25.80 -52.14
CA GLU A 20 20.97 -26.46 -53.04
C GLU A 20 21.34 -27.94 -53.32
N PRO A 21 20.51 -28.84 -54.00
CA PRO A 21 19.59 -28.54 -55.08
C PRO A 21 18.21 -29.27 -55.08
N GLU A 22 17.37 -28.72 -55.92
CA GLU A 22 16.13 -29.25 -56.52
C GLU A 22 16.21 -30.66 -57.16
N PRO A 23 15.05 -31.38 -57.25
CA PRO A 23 14.45 -31.57 -58.56
C PRO A 23 12.91 -31.42 -58.64
N ALA A 24 12.48 -30.83 -59.73
CA ALA A 24 11.10 -30.68 -60.22
C ALA A 24 10.59 -31.97 -60.92
N PRO A 25 9.40 -31.91 -61.55
CA PRO A 25 8.05 -32.06 -61.08
C PRO A 25 7.27 -33.21 -61.73
N SER A 26 6.08 -33.53 -61.20
CA SER A 26 5.08 -34.24 -62.04
C SER A 26 3.65 -33.94 -61.60
N PRO A 27 2.71 -33.78 -62.51
CA PRO A 27 1.38 -33.24 -62.23
C PRO A 27 0.36 -34.33 -61.91
N VAL A 28 -0.49 -34.10 -60.95
CA VAL A 28 -1.69 -34.92 -60.71
C VAL A 28 -2.89 -34.04 -60.39
N ALA A 29 -3.80 -34.11 -61.33
CA ALA A 29 -5.27 -34.04 -61.25
C ALA A 29 -5.95 -33.09 -60.26
N THR A 30 -6.50 -32.05 -60.81
CA THR A 30 -7.67 -31.29 -60.33
C THR A 30 -8.84 -32.18 -60.01
N SER A 31 -9.23 -32.12 -58.71
CA SER A 31 -10.58 -32.46 -58.29
C SER A 31 -11.18 -31.25 -57.60
N SER A 32 -11.94 -30.49 -58.34
CA SER A 32 -12.70 -29.35 -57.82
C SER A 32 -13.88 -29.86 -56.99
N SER A 33 -13.70 -29.95 -55.67
CA SER A 33 -14.83 -30.08 -54.74
C SER A 33 -15.24 -28.68 -54.33
N SER A 34 -16.27 -28.17 -54.94
CA SER A 34 -17.00 -26.98 -54.55
C SER A 34 -17.71 -27.26 -53.23
N SER A 35 -17.03 -26.96 -52.11
CA SER A 35 -17.68 -26.91 -50.82
C SER A 35 -18.36 -25.56 -50.68
N ALA A 36 -19.70 -25.57 -50.68
CA ALA A 36 -20.50 -24.42 -50.37
C ALA A 36 -20.09 -23.88 -48.96
N PRO A 37 -19.97 -22.56 -48.75
CA PRO A 37 -19.70 -22.00 -47.45
C PRO A 37 -20.88 -22.36 -46.51
N ALA A 38 -20.58 -23.07 -45.46
CA ALA A 38 -21.53 -23.27 -44.34
C ALA A 38 -22.04 -21.91 -43.88
N PRO A 39 -23.35 -21.75 -43.58
CA PRO A 39 -23.84 -20.50 -43.06
C PRO A 39 -23.11 -20.19 -41.77
N ALA A 40 -22.44 -19.04 -41.73
CA ALA A 40 -21.86 -18.51 -40.51
C ALA A 40 -22.96 -18.45 -39.44
N SER A 41 -22.87 -19.32 -38.46
CA SER A 41 -23.75 -19.25 -37.29
C SER A 41 -23.52 -17.88 -36.65
N SER A 42 -24.39 -16.95 -36.99
CA SER A 42 -24.46 -15.66 -36.29
C SER A 42 -24.79 -15.97 -34.85
N VAL A 43 -23.78 -15.88 -33.99
CA VAL A 43 -23.97 -15.84 -32.52
C VAL A 43 -25.00 -14.70 -32.27
N PRO A 44 -26.18 -14.98 -31.70
CA PRO A 44 -27.14 -13.92 -31.49
C PRO A 44 -26.49 -12.89 -30.58
N ALA A 45 -26.44 -11.64 -31.02
CA ALA A 45 -25.99 -10.53 -30.20
C ALA A 45 -26.87 -10.56 -28.92
N ALA A 46 -26.25 -10.84 -27.78
CA ALA A 46 -26.96 -10.92 -26.52
C ALA A 46 -27.62 -9.56 -26.29
N GLY A 47 -28.98 -9.56 -26.26
CA GLY A 47 -29.76 -8.34 -26.01
C GLY A 47 -29.42 -7.71 -24.65
N PRO A 48 -29.92 -6.48 -24.37
CA PRO A 48 -29.62 -5.79 -23.11
C PRO A 48 -30.00 -6.64 -21.88
N LEU A 49 -29.08 -6.71 -20.91
CA LEU A 49 -29.26 -7.51 -19.71
C LEU A 49 -30.40 -6.95 -18.83
N GLY A 50 -31.39 -7.78 -18.57
CA GLY A 50 -32.41 -7.52 -17.54
C GLY A 50 -31.87 -7.81 -16.13
N SER A 51 -32.64 -7.47 -15.10
CA SER A 51 -32.22 -7.58 -13.68
C SER A 51 -31.73 -8.98 -13.29
N THR A 52 -32.35 -10.06 -13.74
CA THR A 52 -31.93 -11.43 -13.41
C THR A 52 -30.60 -11.79 -14.05
N ALA A 53 -30.42 -11.51 -15.34
CA ALA A 53 -29.15 -11.75 -16.03
C ALA A 53 -28.01 -10.86 -15.48
N TYR A 54 -28.33 -9.61 -15.14
CA TYR A 54 -27.40 -8.69 -14.51
C TYR A 54 -26.98 -9.18 -13.10
N GLN A 55 -27.92 -9.71 -12.29
CA GLN A 55 -27.58 -10.32 -11.00
C GLN A 55 -26.66 -11.54 -11.16
N ALA A 56 -26.88 -12.37 -12.18
CA ALA A 56 -25.98 -13.49 -12.44
C ALA A 56 -24.56 -13.00 -12.79
N GLU A 57 -24.46 -11.90 -13.53
CA GLU A 57 -23.16 -11.27 -13.85
C GLU A 57 -22.47 -10.68 -12.61
N LEU A 58 -23.22 -9.97 -11.75
CA LEU A 58 -22.69 -9.48 -10.48
C LEU A 58 -22.16 -10.61 -9.60
N THR A 59 -22.84 -11.76 -9.59
CA THR A 59 -22.40 -12.94 -8.84
C THR A 59 -21.07 -13.51 -9.40
N ARG A 60 -20.90 -13.54 -10.73
CA ARG A 60 -19.63 -13.95 -11.34
C ARG A 60 -18.50 -12.99 -10.99
N ILE A 61 -18.77 -11.68 -11.00
CA ILE A 61 -17.80 -10.67 -10.60
C ILE A 61 -17.39 -10.85 -9.14
N ASP A 62 -18.35 -11.06 -8.24
CA ASP A 62 -18.06 -11.37 -6.83
C ASP A 62 -17.15 -12.60 -6.68
N GLN A 63 -17.37 -13.64 -7.49
CA GLN A 63 -16.52 -14.84 -7.49
C GLN A 63 -15.09 -14.54 -7.95
N VAL A 64 -14.92 -13.72 -8.98
CA VAL A 64 -13.60 -13.30 -9.47
C VAL A 64 -12.85 -12.50 -8.41
N LEU A 65 -13.53 -11.60 -7.71
CA LEU A 65 -12.93 -10.76 -6.67
C LEU A 65 -12.69 -11.50 -5.34
N ALA A 66 -13.36 -12.61 -5.10
CA ALA A 66 -13.34 -13.32 -3.81
C ALA A 66 -11.95 -13.79 -3.38
N GLY A 67 -11.13 -14.28 -4.30
CA GLY A 67 -9.75 -14.71 -4.04
C GLY A 67 -8.86 -13.55 -3.64
N PRO A 68 -8.68 -12.56 -4.53
CA PRO A 68 -7.88 -11.36 -4.25
C PRO A 68 -8.34 -10.60 -2.99
N ALA A 69 -9.65 -10.44 -2.79
CA ALA A 69 -10.18 -9.77 -1.60
C ALA A 69 -9.85 -10.52 -0.30
N ARG A 70 -9.93 -11.85 -0.30
CA ARG A 70 -9.52 -12.68 0.85
C ARG A 70 -8.02 -12.67 1.09
N ALA A 71 -7.20 -12.51 0.06
CA ALA A 71 -5.75 -12.41 0.22
C ALA A 71 -5.38 -11.26 1.15
N LEU A 72 -6.03 -10.10 1.04
CA LEU A 72 -5.81 -8.96 1.93
C LEU A 72 -5.95 -9.33 3.42
N THR A 73 -6.85 -10.22 3.79
CA THR A 73 -7.10 -10.59 5.20
C THR A 73 -6.08 -11.60 5.75
N ARG A 74 -5.29 -12.23 4.88
CA ARG A 74 -4.38 -13.33 5.24
C ARG A 74 -2.91 -12.94 5.24
N VAL A 75 -2.57 -11.82 4.61
CA VAL A 75 -1.18 -11.34 4.52
C VAL A 75 -0.58 -11.05 5.90
N ARG A 76 0.73 -11.30 6.04
CA ARG A 76 1.46 -11.09 7.29
C ARG A 76 2.71 -10.24 7.11
N THR A 77 3.14 -9.99 5.87
CA THR A 77 4.33 -9.19 5.56
C THR A 77 3.96 -7.96 4.72
N PRO A 78 4.72 -6.87 4.81
CA PRO A 78 4.52 -5.68 3.98
C PRO A 78 4.55 -5.97 2.48
N GLU A 79 5.50 -6.77 2.03
CA GLU A 79 5.66 -7.18 0.63
C GLU A 79 4.46 -8.00 0.14
N GLY A 80 4.02 -8.97 0.94
CA GLY A 80 2.82 -9.76 0.64
C GLY A 80 1.55 -8.92 0.58
N LEU A 81 1.47 -7.82 1.37
CA LEU A 81 0.35 -6.89 1.28
C LEU A 81 0.39 -6.08 -0.02
N SER A 82 1.55 -5.59 -0.40
CA SER A 82 1.78 -4.89 -1.66
C SER A 82 1.36 -5.75 -2.85
N GLU A 83 1.77 -7.01 -2.88
CA GLU A 83 1.38 -8.00 -3.91
C GLU A 83 -0.14 -8.25 -3.93
N ALA A 84 -0.76 -8.44 -2.76
CA ALA A 84 -2.20 -8.64 -2.67
C ALA A 84 -3.01 -7.43 -3.16
N VAL A 85 -2.54 -6.21 -2.88
CA VAL A 85 -3.14 -4.96 -3.37
C VAL A 85 -3.02 -4.86 -4.90
N SER A 86 -1.85 -5.17 -5.47
CA SER A 86 -1.62 -5.20 -6.92
C SER A 86 -2.55 -6.19 -7.61
N THR A 87 -2.62 -7.42 -7.12
CA THR A 87 -3.49 -8.47 -7.65
C THR A 87 -4.97 -8.08 -7.61
N LEU A 88 -5.41 -7.42 -6.53
CA LEU A 88 -6.78 -6.94 -6.42
C LEU A 88 -7.05 -5.79 -7.40
N ALA A 89 -6.11 -4.86 -7.57
CA ALA A 89 -6.22 -3.76 -8.53
C ALA A 89 -6.36 -4.28 -9.98
N GLU A 90 -5.56 -5.27 -10.37
CA GLU A 90 -5.63 -5.92 -11.68
C GLU A 90 -6.98 -6.63 -11.89
N SER A 91 -7.47 -7.32 -10.85
CA SER A 91 -8.77 -7.98 -10.88
C SER A 91 -9.91 -6.97 -11.05
N LEU A 92 -9.85 -5.82 -10.37
CA LEU A 92 -10.84 -4.74 -10.51
C LEU A 92 -10.77 -4.10 -11.90
N ASN A 93 -9.58 -3.91 -12.47
CA ASN A 93 -9.42 -3.43 -13.85
C ASN A 93 -10.06 -4.40 -14.86
N THR A 94 -9.83 -5.69 -14.70
CA THR A 94 -10.46 -6.73 -15.55
C THR A 94 -11.98 -6.66 -15.44
N VAL A 95 -12.51 -6.48 -14.23
CA VAL A 95 -13.94 -6.33 -13.99
C VAL A 95 -14.47 -5.03 -14.62
N ALA A 96 -13.77 -3.91 -14.53
CA ALA A 96 -14.17 -2.65 -15.16
C ALA A 96 -14.30 -2.79 -16.68
N VAL A 97 -13.32 -3.43 -17.32
CA VAL A 97 -13.36 -3.74 -18.76
C VAL A 97 -14.56 -4.65 -19.09
N ARG A 98 -14.79 -5.68 -18.29
CA ARG A 98 -15.93 -6.57 -18.48
C ARG A 98 -17.26 -5.83 -18.37
N LEU A 99 -17.43 -4.97 -17.38
CA LEU A 99 -18.65 -4.16 -17.21
C LEU A 99 -18.86 -3.21 -18.40
N SER A 100 -17.79 -2.60 -18.94
CA SER A 100 -17.92 -1.68 -20.08
C SER A 100 -18.43 -2.34 -21.37
N ALA A 101 -18.28 -3.65 -21.49
CA ALA A 101 -18.79 -4.41 -22.63
C ALA A 101 -20.28 -4.82 -22.49
N LEU A 102 -20.91 -4.59 -21.34
CA LEU A 102 -22.29 -4.97 -21.11
C LEU A 102 -23.28 -3.88 -21.56
N THR A 103 -24.30 -4.30 -22.25
CA THR A 103 -25.50 -3.47 -22.49
C THR A 103 -26.59 -3.85 -21.49
N VAL A 104 -27.29 -2.86 -20.96
CA VAL A 104 -28.30 -3.08 -19.90
C VAL A 104 -29.65 -2.46 -20.27
N THR A 105 -30.73 -3.00 -19.71
CA THR A 105 -32.09 -2.45 -19.88
C THR A 105 -32.24 -1.08 -19.19
N SER A 106 -33.22 -0.30 -19.55
CA SER A 106 -33.53 1.05 -19.02
C SER A 106 -33.56 1.10 -17.50
N ARG A 107 -34.01 0.04 -16.83
CA ARG A 107 -34.08 -0.06 -15.36
C ARG A 107 -32.68 0.00 -14.70
N LEU A 108 -31.62 -0.37 -15.41
CA LEU A 108 -30.26 -0.47 -14.89
C LEU A 108 -29.35 0.67 -15.36
N THR A 109 -29.82 1.57 -16.22
CA THR A 109 -29.03 2.65 -16.82
C THR A 109 -28.44 3.64 -15.82
N ALA A 110 -29.03 3.77 -14.63
CA ALA A 110 -28.49 4.64 -13.58
C ALA A 110 -27.44 3.93 -12.72
N VAL A 111 -27.57 2.63 -12.46
CA VAL A 111 -26.66 1.91 -11.54
C VAL A 111 -25.48 1.30 -12.24
N HIS A 112 -25.63 0.86 -13.48
CA HIS A 112 -24.56 0.20 -14.23
C HIS A 112 -23.33 1.11 -14.45
N PRO A 113 -23.47 2.34 -15.02
CA PRO A 113 -22.34 3.24 -15.19
C PRO A 113 -21.75 3.68 -13.85
N LEU A 114 -22.56 3.85 -12.81
CA LEU A 114 -22.06 4.15 -11.48
C LEU A 114 -21.18 3.01 -10.94
N LEU A 115 -21.60 1.75 -11.08
CA LEU A 115 -20.79 0.61 -10.64
C LEU A 115 -19.47 0.54 -11.42
N GLN A 116 -19.53 0.72 -12.74
CA GLN A 116 -18.35 0.74 -13.60
C GLN A 116 -17.37 1.83 -13.18
N GLU A 117 -17.85 3.06 -12.98
CA GLU A 117 -17.04 4.19 -12.50
C GLU A 117 -16.38 3.86 -11.17
N ARG A 118 -17.14 3.37 -10.18
CA ARG A 118 -16.62 3.10 -8.84
C ARG A 118 -15.60 1.98 -8.81
N ILE A 119 -15.78 0.94 -9.60
CA ILE A 119 -14.79 -0.13 -9.75
C ILE A 119 -13.52 0.42 -10.41
N GLY A 120 -13.63 1.24 -11.46
CA GLY A 120 -12.48 1.88 -12.10
C GLY A 120 -11.71 2.81 -11.16
N VAL A 121 -12.43 3.62 -10.37
CA VAL A 121 -11.82 4.49 -9.34
C VAL A 121 -11.08 3.65 -8.29
N ALA A 122 -11.69 2.58 -7.79
CA ALA A 122 -11.07 1.69 -6.82
C ALA A 122 -9.79 1.03 -7.39
N ALA A 123 -9.85 0.54 -8.62
CA ALA A 123 -8.71 -0.06 -9.32
C ALA A 123 -7.55 0.94 -9.45
N THR A 124 -7.82 2.14 -9.98
CA THR A 124 -6.81 3.19 -10.16
C THR A 124 -6.17 3.60 -8.84
N ARG A 125 -6.98 3.76 -7.79
CA ARG A 125 -6.48 4.13 -6.46
C ARG A 125 -5.58 3.05 -5.87
N LEU A 126 -5.98 1.79 -5.94
CA LEU A 126 -5.17 0.67 -5.45
C LEU A 126 -3.86 0.57 -6.22
N THR A 127 -3.88 0.66 -7.54
CA THR A 127 -2.66 0.67 -8.37
C THR A 127 -1.71 1.79 -7.96
N GLY A 128 -2.21 3.01 -7.76
CA GLY A 128 -1.40 4.16 -7.33
C GLY A 128 -0.96 4.13 -5.86
N SER A 129 -1.44 3.18 -5.06
CA SER A 129 -1.12 3.08 -3.63
C SER A 129 -0.22 1.90 -3.26
N VAL A 130 0.23 1.09 -4.20
CA VAL A 130 0.98 -0.16 -3.93
C VAL A 130 2.24 0.11 -3.09
N GLU A 131 3.14 1.00 -3.55
CA GLU A 131 4.38 1.34 -2.83
C GLU A 131 4.09 1.93 -1.45
N LYS A 132 3.17 2.91 -1.39
CA LYS A 132 2.76 3.52 -0.12
C LYS A 132 2.16 2.50 0.84
N THR A 133 1.44 1.50 0.37
CA THR A 133 0.86 0.44 1.20
C THR A 133 1.95 -0.39 1.87
N GLU A 134 3.04 -0.68 1.16
CA GLU A 134 4.19 -1.38 1.72
C GLU A 134 4.90 -0.55 2.79
N GLU A 135 5.15 0.74 2.51
CA GLU A 135 5.73 1.66 3.48
C GLU A 135 4.85 1.79 4.75
N ASP A 136 3.55 2.02 4.59
CA ASP A 136 2.61 2.12 5.70
C ASP A 136 2.52 0.79 6.48
N ALA A 137 2.66 -0.37 5.82
CA ALA A 137 2.68 -1.67 6.48
C ALA A 137 3.95 -1.89 7.33
N ARG A 138 5.10 -1.42 6.88
CA ARG A 138 6.33 -1.41 7.68
C ARG A 138 6.21 -0.46 8.87
N CYS A 139 5.45 0.60 8.72
CA CYS A 139 5.19 1.64 9.71
C CYS A 139 4.18 1.19 10.78
N GLY A 140 2.93 1.07 10.38
CA GLY A 140 1.77 0.80 11.22
C GLY A 140 1.47 -0.69 11.44
N GLY A 141 2.15 -1.55 10.70
CA GLY A 141 1.95 -3.00 10.70
C GLY A 141 0.98 -3.47 9.62
N THR A 142 1.30 -4.63 9.07
CA THR A 142 0.60 -5.22 7.92
C THR A 142 -0.90 -5.38 8.16
N ALA A 143 -1.30 -5.86 9.34
CA ALA A 143 -2.71 -6.08 9.66
C ALA A 143 -3.53 -4.78 9.65
N TYR A 144 -3.00 -3.71 10.27
CA TYR A 144 -3.67 -2.41 10.29
C TYR A 144 -3.79 -1.80 8.89
N THR A 145 -2.70 -1.80 8.13
CA THR A 145 -2.67 -1.25 6.77
C THR A 145 -3.59 -2.04 5.83
N SER A 146 -3.61 -3.37 5.95
CA SER A 146 -4.57 -4.21 5.22
C SER A 146 -6.02 -3.80 5.51
N GLN A 147 -6.37 -3.59 6.78
CA GLN A 147 -7.72 -3.13 7.15
C GLN A 147 -8.03 -1.73 6.60
N GLN A 148 -7.04 -0.84 6.51
CA GLN A 148 -7.24 0.48 5.88
C GLN A 148 -7.55 0.35 4.39
N VAL A 149 -6.83 -0.50 3.66
CA VAL A 149 -7.10 -0.81 2.25
C VAL A 149 -8.53 -1.37 2.08
N GLN A 150 -8.94 -2.28 2.94
CA GLN A 150 -10.29 -2.87 2.91
C GLN A 150 -11.39 -1.81 3.16
N ARG A 151 -11.21 -0.94 4.16
CA ARG A 151 -12.14 0.18 4.43
C ARG A 151 -12.23 1.12 3.25
N GLN A 152 -11.10 1.48 2.65
CA GLN A 152 -11.06 2.35 1.50
C GLN A 152 -11.78 1.74 0.29
N LEU A 153 -11.55 0.46 -0.01
CA LEU A 153 -12.25 -0.26 -1.07
C LEU A 153 -13.77 -0.23 -0.86
N ARG A 154 -14.24 -0.49 0.36
CA ARG A 154 -15.67 -0.40 0.68
C ARG A 154 -16.22 1.01 0.53
N ALA A 155 -15.48 2.03 0.93
CA ALA A 155 -15.87 3.42 0.76
C ALA A 155 -16.00 3.80 -0.72
N ASP A 156 -15.05 3.38 -1.55
CA ASP A 156 -15.05 3.63 -2.99
C ASP A 156 -16.26 3.00 -3.69
N LEU A 157 -16.65 1.80 -3.29
CA LEU A 157 -17.78 1.07 -3.87
C LEU A 157 -19.12 1.42 -3.21
N GLY A 158 -19.14 2.07 -2.07
CA GLY A 158 -20.31 2.25 -1.21
C GLY A 158 -21.52 2.83 -1.90
N ALA A 159 -21.35 3.87 -2.74
CA ALA A 159 -22.46 4.47 -3.48
C ALA A 159 -23.11 3.51 -4.47
N ALA A 160 -22.31 2.72 -5.21
CA ALA A 160 -22.79 1.71 -6.15
C ALA A 160 -23.50 0.56 -5.42
N LEU A 161 -22.91 0.08 -4.30
CA LEU A 161 -23.53 -0.97 -3.48
C LEU A 161 -24.90 -0.53 -2.94
N ALA A 162 -25.02 0.69 -2.42
CA ALA A 162 -26.28 1.22 -1.94
C ALA A 162 -27.34 1.33 -3.05
N GLN A 163 -26.96 1.72 -4.26
CA GLN A 163 -27.87 1.82 -5.40
C GLN A 163 -28.32 0.44 -5.89
N LEU A 164 -27.41 -0.54 -5.96
CA LEU A 164 -27.74 -1.93 -6.28
C LEU A 164 -28.74 -2.50 -5.27
N GLN A 165 -28.54 -2.25 -3.98
CA GLN A 165 -29.44 -2.71 -2.93
C GLN A 165 -30.87 -2.16 -3.07
N ARG A 166 -31.02 -0.88 -3.47
CA ARG A 166 -32.34 -0.27 -3.76
C ARG A 166 -33.08 -1.00 -4.89
N LEU A 167 -32.34 -1.55 -5.85
CA LEU A 167 -32.87 -2.36 -6.94
C LEU A 167 -33.05 -3.84 -6.57
N LYS A 168 -32.80 -4.22 -5.31
CA LYS A 168 -32.79 -5.61 -4.80
C LYS A 168 -31.74 -6.49 -5.51
N LEU A 169 -30.65 -5.87 -5.96
CA LEU A 169 -29.48 -6.54 -6.50
C LEU A 169 -28.40 -6.65 -5.43
N THR A 170 -27.63 -7.74 -5.45
CA THR A 170 -26.58 -8.02 -4.47
C THR A 170 -25.22 -8.07 -5.15
N PHE A 171 -24.26 -7.35 -4.58
CA PHE A 171 -22.86 -7.34 -4.99
C PHE A 171 -21.97 -7.01 -3.79
N GLY A 172 -20.73 -7.44 -3.82
CA GLY A 172 -19.73 -7.13 -2.79
C GLY A 172 -19.84 -7.99 -1.53
N ARG A 173 -20.50 -9.15 -1.58
CA ARG A 173 -20.57 -10.10 -0.45
C ARG A 173 -19.22 -10.69 -0.07
N THR A 174 -18.31 -10.77 -1.02
CA THR A 174 -16.98 -11.31 -0.84
C THR A 174 -15.96 -10.26 -0.36
N LEU A 175 -16.34 -8.98 -0.37
CA LEU A 175 -15.48 -7.89 0.10
C LEU A 175 -15.36 -7.96 1.62
N PRO A 176 -14.12 -8.00 2.15
CA PRO A 176 -13.91 -8.05 3.59
C PRO A 176 -14.44 -6.79 4.28
N ASP A 177 -14.92 -6.95 5.50
CA ASP A 177 -15.39 -5.86 6.35
C ASP A 177 -14.57 -5.81 7.64
N PRO A 178 -13.58 -4.92 7.72
CA PRO A 178 -12.74 -4.80 8.91
C PRO A 178 -13.39 -3.97 10.03
N GLY A 179 -14.64 -3.54 9.86
CA GLY A 179 -15.32 -2.64 10.79
C GLY A 179 -14.78 -1.20 10.76
N PRO A 180 -15.18 -0.36 11.73
CA PRO A 180 -14.75 1.03 11.82
C PRO A 180 -13.25 1.15 12.05
N ALA A 181 -12.68 2.28 11.62
CA ALA A 181 -11.28 2.58 11.95
C ALA A 181 -11.13 2.76 13.47
N PRO A 182 -10.00 2.31 14.06
CA PRO A 182 -9.69 2.64 15.45
C PRO A 182 -9.68 4.15 15.66
N ALA A 183 -10.09 4.59 16.85
CA ALA A 183 -10.00 6.01 17.23
C ALA A 183 -8.53 6.46 17.19
N GLN A 184 -8.30 7.64 16.64
CA GLN A 184 -6.98 8.26 16.68
C GLN A 184 -6.76 8.84 18.08
N VAL A 185 -5.70 8.39 18.76
CA VAL A 185 -5.25 8.93 20.03
C VAL A 185 -3.96 9.69 19.78
N ARG A 186 -3.99 11.00 19.98
CA ARG A 186 -2.81 11.85 19.88
C ARG A 186 -2.37 12.23 21.31
N PRO A 187 -1.24 11.72 21.83
CA PRO A 187 -0.75 12.07 23.15
C PRO A 187 -0.52 13.58 23.32
N ASP A 188 -0.49 14.04 24.54
CA ASP A 188 -0.14 15.43 24.80
C ASP A 188 1.35 15.68 24.63
N ASN A 189 1.70 16.94 24.35
CA ASN A 189 3.10 17.30 24.19
C ASN A 189 3.88 17.10 25.49
N GLY A 190 4.97 16.36 25.41
CA GLY A 190 5.79 16.03 26.58
C GLY A 190 5.33 14.80 27.35
N ASP A 191 4.28 14.10 26.89
CA ASP A 191 3.84 12.85 27.52
C ASP A 191 4.96 11.82 27.56
N VAL A 192 5.22 11.30 28.76
CA VAL A 192 6.19 10.24 28.96
C VAL A 192 5.51 8.89 28.79
N LEU A 193 5.68 8.32 27.60
CA LEU A 193 5.05 7.06 27.19
C LEU A 193 5.70 5.82 27.81
N VAL A 194 6.98 5.92 28.13
CA VAL A 194 7.76 4.88 28.84
C VAL A 194 8.68 5.56 29.83
N ARG A 195 8.76 5.02 31.04
CA ARG A 195 9.79 5.35 32.02
C ARG A 195 10.13 4.09 32.80
N ARG A 196 11.39 3.69 32.72
CA ARG A 196 11.94 2.51 33.41
C ARG A 196 13.05 2.99 34.32
N ASP A 197 12.71 3.22 35.58
CA ASP A 197 13.57 3.59 36.69
C ASP A 197 14.93 4.25 36.34
N PRO A 198 14.94 5.40 35.66
CA PRO A 198 16.15 6.07 35.33
C PRO A 198 16.72 6.71 36.60
N GLU A 199 17.85 6.21 37.03
CA GLU A 199 18.62 6.84 38.10
C GLU A 199 19.69 7.74 37.51
N GLY A 200 19.56 9.06 37.70
CA GLY A 200 20.57 9.98 37.22
C GLY A 200 20.15 11.44 37.27
N MET A 201 21.10 12.32 37.05
CA MET A 201 20.89 13.78 36.99
C MET A 201 20.85 14.32 35.56
N GLY A 202 20.86 13.43 34.57
CA GLY A 202 20.81 13.82 33.17
C GLY A 202 19.51 14.56 32.82
N ARG A 203 19.64 15.60 32.00
CA ARG A 203 18.54 16.42 31.51
C ARG A 203 18.63 16.60 30.01
N LEU A 204 17.52 16.44 29.31
CA LEU A 204 17.43 16.61 27.88
C LEU A 204 16.27 17.53 27.54
N LYS A 205 16.56 18.70 26.96
CA LYS A 205 15.57 19.55 26.30
C LYS A 205 15.51 19.20 24.82
N ILE A 206 14.32 18.92 24.32
CA ILE A 206 14.10 18.57 22.91
C ILE A 206 13.15 19.58 22.31
N THR A 207 13.49 20.10 21.14
CA THR A 207 12.62 20.93 20.30
C THR A 207 12.31 20.17 19.03
N ASN A 208 11.05 19.91 18.79
CA ASN A 208 10.58 19.32 17.53
C ASN A 208 10.29 20.45 16.52
N GLY A 209 11.29 20.84 15.75
CA GLY A 209 11.14 21.87 14.71
C GLY A 209 10.55 21.34 13.40
N THR A 210 10.03 20.10 13.38
CA THR A 210 9.42 19.49 12.18
C THR A 210 7.92 19.68 12.16
N THR A 211 7.29 19.40 11.02
CA THR A 211 5.83 19.45 10.83
C THR A 211 5.12 18.14 11.22
N LYS A 212 5.85 17.12 11.70
CA LYS A 212 5.31 15.84 12.12
C LYS A 212 5.48 15.65 13.63
N ASP A 213 4.58 14.90 14.24
CA ASP A 213 4.76 14.46 15.62
C ASP A 213 5.93 13.45 15.70
N VAL A 214 6.61 13.43 16.85
CA VAL A 214 7.81 12.63 17.07
C VAL A 214 7.73 11.92 18.41
N ALA A 215 8.12 10.65 18.45
CA ALA A 215 8.39 9.93 19.70
C ALA A 215 9.89 9.71 19.84
N ILE A 216 10.47 10.24 20.94
CA ILE A 216 11.89 10.16 21.24
C ILE A 216 12.14 9.01 22.21
N SER A 217 13.01 8.09 21.83
CA SER A 217 13.48 6.99 22.67
C SER A 217 14.88 7.31 23.21
N ILE A 218 14.99 7.51 24.53
CA ILE A 218 16.24 7.64 25.24
C ILE A 218 16.66 6.23 25.66
N VAL A 219 17.73 5.72 25.05
CA VAL A 219 18.14 4.32 25.18
C VAL A 219 19.51 4.27 25.85
N SER A 220 19.67 3.52 26.94
CA SER A 220 20.97 3.31 27.56
C SER A 220 21.97 2.77 26.55
N ASP A 221 23.21 3.24 26.57
CA ASP A 221 24.24 2.82 25.62
C ASP A 221 24.39 1.29 25.60
N GLY A 222 24.53 0.71 24.42
CA GLY A 222 24.59 -0.74 24.22
C GLY A 222 23.24 -1.48 24.23
N LYS A 223 22.10 -0.81 24.47
CA LYS A 223 20.77 -1.45 24.41
C LYS A 223 20.09 -1.22 23.05
N PRO A 224 19.20 -2.11 22.63
CA PRO A 224 18.45 -1.94 21.40
C PRO A 224 17.37 -0.84 21.51
N PRO A 225 16.99 -0.16 20.42
CA PRO A 225 16.07 0.98 20.43
C PRO A 225 14.67 0.64 20.94
N GLY A 226 14.22 -0.62 20.83
CA GLY A 226 12.93 -1.09 21.36
C GLY A 226 12.85 -1.17 22.88
N THR A 227 13.95 -0.98 23.61
CA THR A 227 14.01 -1.01 25.08
C THR A 227 14.48 0.32 25.70
N PRO A 228 13.75 1.44 25.45
CA PRO A 228 14.16 2.73 25.99
C PRO A 228 14.02 2.79 27.50
N GLN A 229 14.91 3.53 28.17
CA GLN A 229 14.69 3.92 29.58
C GLN A 229 13.60 4.99 29.70
N VAL A 230 13.52 5.88 28.72
CA VAL A 230 12.43 6.87 28.61
C VAL A 230 11.99 6.97 27.15
N MET A 231 10.67 7.05 26.94
CA MET A 231 10.11 7.47 25.66
C MET A 231 9.19 8.66 25.90
N VAL A 232 9.39 9.73 25.15
CA VAL A 232 8.59 10.96 25.26
C VAL A 232 7.97 11.31 23.91
N TYR A 233 6.72 11.76 23.94
CA TYR A 233 6.01 12.23 22.74
C TYR A 233 6.13 13.75 22.60
N LEU A 234 6.43 14.23 21.42
CA LEU A 234 6.46 15.65 21.09
C LEU A 234 5.55 15.92 19.89
N ARG A 235 4.66 16.87 20.05
CA ARG A 235 3.87 17.38 18.92
C ARG A 235 4.75 18.21 17.98
N ALA A 236 4.30 18.32 16.75
CA ALA A 236 4.93 19.16 15.74
C ALA A 236 5.15 20.58 16.28
N THR A 237 6.32 21.17 16.04
CA THR A 237 6.73 22.52 16.44
C THR A 237 6.85 22.77 17.95
N GLU A 238 6.66 21.76 18.78
CA GLU A 238 6.66 21.88 20.25
C GLU A 238 7.99 21.46 20.88
N SER A 239 8.13 21.74 22.18
CA SER A 239 9.31 21.37 22.96
C SER A 239 8.93 20.64 24.25
N ALA A 240 9.79 19.75 24.70
CA ALA A 240 9.67 19.11 26.02
C ALA A 240 11.01 18.98 26.71
N THR A 241 11.00 18.81 28.04
CA THR A 241 12.20 18.55 28.83
C THR A 241 12.05 17.24 29.58
N VAL A 242 12.99 16.33 29.39
CA VAL A 242 13.11 15.07 30.10
C VAL A 242 14.19 15.20 31.18
N ASN A 243 13.83 14.94 32.43
CA ASN A 243 14.76 14.94 33.56
C ASN A 243 15.02 13.50 34.06
N ARG A 244 16.02 13.34 34.92
CA ARG A 244 16.36 12.08 35.61
C ARG A 244 16.77 10.99 34.60
N ILE A 245 17.63 11.33 33.64
CA ILE A 245 18.18 10.37 32.68
C ILE A 245 19.43 9.74 33.30
N GLY A 246 19.46 8.41 33.38
CA GLY A 246 20.57 7.64 33.96
C GLY A 246 21.59 7.22 32.91
N GLY A 247 22.88 7.16 33.32
CA GLY A 247 23.95 6.62 32.50
C GLY A 247 24.29 7.42 31.23
N ALA A 248 25.13 6.87 30.39
CA ALA A 248 25.28 7.29 29.01
C ALA A 248 24.17 6.71 28.16
N TYR A 249 23.73 7.47 27.14
CA TYR A 249 22.58 7.06 26.34
C TYR A 249 22.69 7.50 24.89
N ARG A 250 21.89 6.88 24.06
CA ARG A 250 21.67 7.24 22.65
C ARG A 250 20.22 7.70 22.45
N LEU A 251 20.02 8.58 21.49
CA LEU A 251 18.71 9.05 21.10
C LEU A 251 18.28 8.43 19.79
N TYR A 252 17.14 7.79 19.83
CA TYR A 252 16.41 7.34 18.65
C TYR A 252 15.11 8.11 18.57
N PHE A 253 14.64 8.38 17.38
CA PHE A 253 13.38 9.04 17.20
C PHE A 253 12.63 8.47 15.99
N LYS A 254 11.35 8.36 16.16
CA LYS A 254 10.40 8.01 15.12
C LYS A 254 9.40 9.13 14.95
N SER A 255 9.07 9.46 13.71
CA SER A 255 8.08 10.47 13.38
C SER A 255 7.03 9.88 12.44
N GLY A 256 5.83 10.46 12.41
CA GLY A 256 4.76 10.00 11.54
C GLY A 256 3.43 10.64 11.88
N ALA A 257 2.37 9.99 11.43
CA ALA A 257 0.98 10.34 11.73
C ALA A 257 0.23 9.12 12.27
N ASP A 258 -0.92 9.37 12.90
CA ASP A 258 -1.80 8.35 13.47
C ASP A 258 -1.08 7.45 14.50
N TRP A 259 -0.94 7.97 15.72
CA TRP A 259 -0.25 7.27 16.80
C TRP A 259 -1.03 6.06 17.32
N ASP A 260 -0.38 4.90 17.35
CA ASP A 260 -0.83 3.67 17.98
C ASP A 260 -0.28 3.60 19.42
N ALA A 261 -1.12 3.89 20.39
CA ALA A 261 -0.70 3.92 21.79
C ALA A 261 -0.36 2.52 22.34
N GLU A 262 -1.03 1.47 21.87
CA GLU A 262 -0.81 0.09 22.28
C GLU A 262 0.58 -0.41 21.86
N HIS A 263 0.92 -0.19 20.57
CA HIS A 263 2.20 -0.62 20.02
C HIS A 263 3.28 0.47 20.07
N ARG A 264 2.95 1.67 20.55
CA ARG A 264 3.85 2.83 20.66
C ARG A 264 4.57 3.15 19.35
N ARG A 265 3.82 3.24 18.25
CA ARG A 265 4.32 3.53 16.91
C ARG A 265 3.37 4.43 16.15
N PHE A 266 3.86 5.07 15.11
CA PHE A 266 3.01 5.73 14.13
C PHE A 266 2.49 4.69 13.14
N ARG A 267 1.31 4.91 12.57
CA ARG A 267 0.67 4.00 11.62
C ARG A 267 0.86 4.38 10.16
N SER A 268 1.30 5.62 9.90
CA SER A 268 1.52 6.09 8.52
C SER A 268 2.60 7.15 8.42
N GLY A 269 3.24 7.21 7.24
CA GLY A 269 4.24 8.20 6.88
C GLY A 269 5.39 8.31 7.87
N CYS A 270 5.82 7.21 8.48
CA CYS A 270 6.83 7.20 9.51
C CYS A 270 8.26 7.26 8.96
N SER A 271 9.17 7.77 9.78
CA SER A 271 10.60 7.60 9.63
C SER A 271 11.23 7.25 10.96
N PHE A 272 12.37 6.54 10.92
CA PHE A 272 13.10 6.08 12.08
C PHE A 272 14.55 6.53 11.94
N LYS A 273 15.05 7.29 12.94
CA LYS A 273 16.39 7.82 12.92
C LYS A 273 17.05 7.70 14.29
N LYS A 274 18.36 7.73 14.32
CA LYS A 274 19.18 7.88 15.53
C LYS A 274 20.11 9.05 15.39
N PHE A 275 20.50 9.66 16.50
CA PHE A 275 21.68 10.50 16.56
C PHE A 275 22.93 9.62 16.60
N ASP A 276 23.95 9.98 15.83
CA ASP A 276 25.17 9.18 15.74
C ASP A 276 26.06 9.31 16.97
N GLN A 277 25.91 10.41 17.72
CA GLN A 277 26.64 10.63 18.97
C GLN A 277 25.99 9.90 20.16
N THR A 278 26.83 9.57 21.14
CA THR A 278 26.41 9.13 22.48
C THR A 278 26.38 10.34 23.43
N PHE A 279 25.34 10.41 24.24
CA PHE A 279 25.11 11.47 25.21
C PHE A 279 25.68 11.04 26.58
N GLY A 280 26.49 11.89 27.19
CA GLY A 280 27.21 11.57 28.42
C GLY A 280 26.32 11.51 29.66
N LYS A 281 26.79 10.74 30.67
CA LYS A 281 26.15 10.60 31.98
C LYS A 281 26.04 11.94 32.70
N ASN A 282 24.90 12.19 33.34
CA ASN A 282 24.63 13.35 34.22
C ASN A 282 24.84 14.73 33.56
N GLN A 283 24.68 14.81 32.25
CA GLN A 283 24.83 16.06 31.49
C GLN A 283 23.46 16.64 31.12
N ALA A 284 23.45 17.96 30.91
CA ALA A 284 22.32 18.66 30.33
C ALA A 284 22.56 18.88 28.84
N TRP A 285 21.63 18.40 28.03
CA TRP A 285 21.69 18.52 26.58
C TRP A 285 20.48 19.25 26.04
N GLN A 286 20.68 19.93 24.92
CA GLN A 286 19.60 20.49 24.11
C GLN A 286 19.73 19.98 22.69
N VAL A 287 18.64 19.41 22.17
CA VAL A 287 18.55 18.86 20.82
C VAL A 287 17.42 19.52 20.05
N ASN A 288 17.67 19.89 18.82
CA ASN A 288 16.68 20.41 17.90
C ASN A 288 16.60 19.47 16.69
N LEU A 289 15.39 18.96 16.42
CA LEU A 289 15.12 18.03 15.32
C LEU A 289 14.91 18.71 13.97
N GLN A 290 15.04 20.04 13.92
CA GLN A 290 14.86 20.76 12.68
C GLN A 290 16.01 20.45 11.70
N PRO A 291 15.72 20.05 10.45
CA PRO A 291 16.73 19.92 9.43
C PRO A 291 17.41 21.29 9.21
N ARG A 292 18.72 21.34 9.39
CA ARG A 292 19.52 22.54 9.08
C ARG A 292 20.66 22.17 8.14
N PRO A 293 20.84 22.86 7.01
CA PRO A 293 22.08 22.76 6.25
C PRO A 293 23.26 23.13 7.17
N GLY A 294 24.24 22.23 7.33
CA GLY A 294 25.39 22.46 8.21
C GLY A 294 25.09 22.30 9.71
N GLY A 295 24.02 21.59 10.09
CA GLY A 295 23.75 21.21 11.48
C GLY A 295 24.89 20.37 12.08
N ASN A 296 25.12 20.50 13.39
CA ASN A 296 26.23 19.84 14.12
C ASN A 296 25.83 18.46 14.71
N ALA A 297 24.69 17.93 14.39
CA ALA A 297 24.23 16.62 14.86
C ALA A 297 23.87 15.75 13.65
N ASP A 298 24.75 14.80 13.35
CA ASP A 298 24.49 13.81 12.32
C ASP A 298 23.46 12.81 12.80
N THR A 299 22.59 12.41 11.88
CA THR A 299 21.57 11.40 12.12
C THR A 299 21.59 10.35 11.03
N THR A 300 21.51 9.09 11.43
CA THR A 300 21.41 7.94 10.52
C THR A 300 20.02 7.36 10.55
N GLU A 301 19.51 6.95 9.40
CA GLU A 301 18.27 6.17 9.32
C GLU A 301 18.49 4.78 9.93
N VAL A 302 17.47 4.26 10.63
CA VAL A 302 17.49 2.94 11.24
C VAL A 302 16.23 2.17 10.86
N GLU A 303 16.29 0.85 11.00
CA GLU A 303 15.13 0.01 10.83
C GLU A 303 14.02 0.37 11.82
N ALA A 304 12.77 0.03 11.47
CA ALA A 304 11.61 0.21 12.33
C ALA A 304 11.77 -0.58 13.64
N TYR A 305 11.40 0.03 14.79
CA TYR A 305 11.51 -0.58 16.12
C TYR A 305 10.29 -0.27 17.00
#